data_83b9d57a09c8d16dc23468f69b6ae7ef
#
_entry.id   83b9d57a09c8d16dc23468f69b6ae7ef
#
_cell.length_a   1.000
_cell.length_b   1.000
_cell.length_c   1.000
_cell.angle_alpha   90.00
_cell.angle_beta   90.00
_cell.angle_gamma   90.00
#
_symmetry.space_group_name_H-M   'P 1'
#
loop_
_entity.id
_entity.type
_entity.pdbx_description
1 polymer ?
#
loop_
_entity_poly.entity_id
_entity_poly.type
_entity_poly.pdbx_seq_one_letter_code
_entity_poly.pdbx_strand_id
1 'polypeptide(L)'
;SRTATHSMTTINPAVGASGNDGKSGIFWGGGDLNIEDATLWIGNRIDGQRDDYSIILRFVNVTIPQGATINCATITLRGEETDSTSGLAATIWGVDADNPSFPADYDAAEALTHTTATASWSNPAVTAGSNINTPSISTIVKEIVDRAGWASGQAMILVIENNGSSAGVYRSFHSYDSNASYAPVLNVD
;
A
#
# COMPACT_ATOMS: atom_id res chain seq x y z
N SER A 1 33.84 10.67 24.71
CA SER A 1 32.50 10.20 24.36
C SER A 1 31.98 11.07 23.19
N ARG A 2 32.02 10.55 21.96
CA ARG A 2 31.35 11.17 20.81
C ARG A 2 29.89 10.69 20.85
N THR A 3 28.98 11.56 21.21
CA THR A 3 27.57 11.36 20.93
C THR A 3 27.39 11.41 19.41
N ALA A 4 27.14 10.25 18.79
CA ALA A 4 26.72 10.21 17.40
C ALA A 4 25.33 10.86 17.34
N THR A 5 25.26 12.06 16.82
CA THR A 5 23.99 12.63 16.37
C THR A 5 23.51 11.78 15.20
N HIS A 6 22.53 10.90 15.44
CA HIS A 6 21.81 10.23 14.38
C HIS A 6 20.99 11.33 13.65
N SER A 7 21.40 11.66 12.44
CA SER A 7 20.58 12.46 11.55
C SER A 7 19.39 11.56 11.14
N MET A 8 18.20 11.88 11.59
CA MET A 8 16.98 11.29 11.06
C MET A 8 16.90 11.66 9.58
N THR A 9 16.86 10.66 8.72
CA THR A 9 16.71 10.85 7.28
C THR A 9 15.32 10.37 6.91
N THR A 10 14.41 11.30 6.72
CA THR A 10 13.08 11.00 6.20
C THR A 10 13.18 10.68 4.71
N ILE A 11 12.63 9.55 4.29
CA ILE A 11 12.52 9.18 2.88
C ILE A 11 11.06 9.13 2.48
N ASN A 12 10.75 9.62 1.27
CA ASN A 12 9.39 9.69 0.76
C ASN A 12 9.32 9.19 -0.70
N PRO A 13 9.62 7.90 -0.99
CA PRO A 13 9.43 7.39 -2.33
C PRO A 13 7.94 7.37 -2.67
N ALA A 14 7.58 7.91 -3.84
CA ALA A 14 6.26 7.77 -4.42
C ALA A 14 6.21 6.57 -5.37
N VAL A 15 5.01 6.06 -5.66
CA VAL A 15 4.78 5.20 -6.82
C VAL A 15 5.23 5.98 -8.06
N GLY A 16 6.18 5.44 -8.79
CA GLY A 16 6.91 6.20 -9.82
C GLY A 16 6.56 5.85 -11.26
N ALA A 17 5.64 4.94 -11.50
CA ALA A 17 5.21 4.52 -12.83
C ALA A 17 3.87 3.79 -12.77
N SER A 18 3.11 3.76 -13.87
CA SER A 18 1.83 3.05 -14.05
C SER A 18 1.97 1.59 -13.63
N GLY A 19 2.74 0.78 -13.90
CA GLY A 19 2.86 -0.63 -13.46
C GLY A 19 3.38 -0.83 -12.03
N ASN A 20 3.34 0.19 -11.16
CA ASN A 20 3.78 0.10 -9.76
C ASN A 20 2.65 0.32 -8.75
N ASP A 21 1.45 0.59 -9.19
CA ASP A 21 0.24 0.54 -8.38
C ASP A 21 -0.89 -0.14 -9.13
N GLY A 22 -1.81 -0.71 -8.38
CA GLY A 22 -2.95 -1.39 -8.95
C GLY A 22 -3.95 -1.80 -7.89
N LYS A 23 -5.12 -2.21 -8.34
CA LYS A 23 -6.15 -2.82 -7.52
C LYS A 23 -6.40 -4.25 -7.98
N SER A 24 -6.46 -5.17 -7.04
CA SER A 24 -6.97 -6.51 -7.26
C SER A 24 -8.42 -6.59 -6.83
N GLY A 25 -9.23 -7.40 -7.48
CA GLY A 25 -10.61 -7.59 -7.13
C GLY A 25 -11.12 -8.97 -7.53
N ILE A 26 -12.07 -9.51 -6.75
CA ILE A 26 -12.71 -10.79 -7.03
C ILE A 26 -13.92 -10.55 -7.94
N PHE A 27 -14.02 -11.36 -9.00
CA PHE A 27 -15.12 -11.39 -9.98
C PHE A 27 -16.04 -12.57 -9.76
N TRP A 28 -17.26 -12.48 -10.28
CA TRP A 28 -18.03 -13.66 -10.66
C TRP A 28 -17.33 -14.41 -11.80
N GLY A 29 -16.50 -15.42 -11.42
CA GLY A 29 -15.78 -16.28 -12.37
C GLY A 29 -14.27 -16.12 -12.41
N GLY A 30 -13.67 -15.33 -11.52
CA GLY A 30 -12.22 -15.17 -11.37
C GLY A 30 -11.83 -13.84 -10.75
N GLY A 31 -10.54 -13.69 -10.48
CA GLY A 31 -9.96 -12.42 -10.01
C GLY A 31 -9.42 -11.57 -11.17
N ASP A 32 -9.25 -10.28 -10.93
CA ASP A 32 -8.62 -9.34 -11.87
C ASP A 32 -7.61 -8.45 -11.13
N LEU A 33 -6.52 -8.18 -11.79
CA LEU A 33 -5.53 -7.19 -11.37
C LEU A 33 -5.48 -6.07 -12.41
N ASN A 34 -5.91 -4.87 -12.02
CA ASN A 34 -5.88 -3.70 -12.89
C ASN A 34 -4.80 -2.73 -12.43
N ILE A 35 -3.81 -2.50 -13.29
CA ILE A 35 -2.62 -1.68 -13.04
C ILE A 35 -2.63 -0.34 -13.80
N GLU A 36 -3.63 -0.09 -14.64
CA GLU A 36 -3.74 1.10 -15.48
C GLU A 36 -4.94 1.97 -15.11
N ASP A 37 -5.62 1.67 -14.00
CA ASP A 37 -6.80 2.42 -13.60
C ASP A 37 -6.40 3.69 -12.84
N ALA A 38 -7.06 4.79 -13.17
CA ALA A 38 -6.89 6.08 -12.49
C ALA A 38 -7.29 6.03 -11.01
N THR A 39 -8.00 4.99 -10.57
CA THR A 39 -8.55 4.86 -9.24
C THR A 39 -8.13 3.58 -8.55
N LEU A 40 -7.66 3.69 -7.32
CA LEU A 40 -7.41 2.59 -6.40
C LEU A 40 -8.61 2.44 -5.45
N TRP A 41 -9.16 1.24 -5.32
CA TRP A 41 -10.26 0.94 -4.40
C TRP A 41 -9.85 -0.04 -3.32
N ILE A 42 -10.36 0.18 -2.11
CA ILE A 42 -10.25 -0.74 -0.97
C ILE A 42 -11.63 -0.96 -0.35
N GLY A 43 -11.98 -2.20 -0.06
CA GLY A 43 -13.23 -2.59 0.55
C GLY A 43 -14.16 -3.36 -0.36
N ASN A 44 -15.44 -3.45 0.01
CA ASN A 44 -16.46 -4.18 -0.74
C ASN A 44 -17.32 -3.20 -1.53
N ARG A 45 -17.10 -3.11 -2.83
CA ARG A 45 -17.86 -2.25 -3.74
C ARG A 45 -18.82 -3.10 -4.59
N ILE A 46 -20.11 -3.04 -4.29
CA ILE A 46 -21.14 -3.72 -5.07
C ILE A 46 -21.38 -2.95 -6.36
N ASP A 47 -20.69 -3.29 -7.44
CA ASP A 47 -20.90 -2.70 -8.77
C ASP A 47 -21.52 -3.68 -9.77
N GLY A 48 -21.96 -4.86 -9.27
CA GLY A 48 -22.58 -5.91 -10.07
C GLY A 48 -21.59 -6.84 -10.77
N GLN A 49 -20.28 -6.61 -10.63
CA GLN A 49 -19.22 -7.45 -11.22
C GLN A 49 -18.10 -7.80 -10.26
N ARG A 50 -17.80 -6.95 -9.28
CA ARG A 50 -16.71 -7.13 -8.33
C ARG A 50 -17.18 -6.72 -6.95
N ASP A 51 -16.84 -7.51 -5.95
CA ASP A 51 -17.31 -7.28 -4.59
C ASP A 51 -16.16 -6.82 -3.67
N ASP A 52 -14.98 -7.39 -3.78
CA ASP A 52 -13.86 -7.12 -2.90
C ASP A 52 -12.67 -6.54 -3.66
N TYR A 53 -12.15 -5.42 -3.15
CA TYR A 53 -11.00 -4.74 -3.72
C TYR A 53 -9.87 -4.60 -2.70
N SER A 54 -8.66 -4.83 -3.15
CA SER A 54 -7.41 -4.59 -2.43
C SER A 54 -6.47 -3.73 -3.25
N ILE A 55 -5.61 -2.95 -2.61
CA ILE A 55 -4.63 -2.06 -3.25
C ILE A 55 -3.24 -2.66 -3.11
N ILE A 56 -2.49 -2.71 -4.21
CA ILE A 56 -1.10 -3.15 -4.25
C ILE A 56 -0.22 -1.97 -4.68
N LEU A 57 0.80 -1.65 -3.90
CA LEU A 57 1.69 -0.52 -4.10
C LEU A 57 3.15 -0.98 -4.09
N ARG A 58 3.87 -0.73 -5.17
CA ARG A 58 5.30 -1.00 -5.28
C ARG A 58 6.08 0.30 -5.25
N PHE A 59 6.87 0.50 -4.23
CA PHE A 59 7.79 1.62 -4.08
C PHE A 59 9.18 1.17 -4.54
N VAL A 60 9.75 1.87 -5.51
CA VAL A 60 11.09 1.60 -6.06
C VAL A 60 12.13 2.53 -5.46
N ASN A 61 13.40 2.13 -5.52
CA ASN A 61 14.51 2.94 -4.99
C ASN A 61 14.32 3.34 -3.52
N VAL A 62 13.86 2.40 -2.70
CA VAL A 62 13.70 2.62 -1.25
C VAL A 62 15.07 2.64 -0.59
N THR A 63 15.55 3.83 -0.23
CA THR A 63 16.92 4.05 0.25
C THR A 63 17.09 3.85 1.76
N ILE A 64 16.44 2.85 2.32
CA ILE A 64 16.57 2.45 3.73
C ILE A 64 17.71 1.43 3.84
N PRO A 65 18.72 1.66 4.71
CA PRO A 65 19.75 0.66 4.96
C PRO A 65 19.17 -0.62 5.59
N GLN A 66 19.80 -1.78 5.30
CA GLN A 66 19.45 -3.01 5.98
C GLN A 66 19.61 -2.85 7.50
N GLY A 67 18.62 -3.34 8.24
CA GLY A 67 18.61 -3.31 9.70
C GLY A 67 18.38 -1.93 10.32
N ALA A 68 18.03 -0.92 9.51
CA ALA A 68 17.73 0.43 10.02
C ALA A 68 16.62 0.42 11.08
N THR A 69 16.71 1.31 12.05
CA THR A 69 15.61 1.57 12.97
C THR A 69 14.53 2.41 12.25
N ILE A 70 13.29 1.96 12.30
CA ILE A 70 12.15 2.64 11.71
C ILE A 70 11.30 3.24 12.84
N ASN A 71 11.37 4.56 13.00
CA ASN A 71 10.63 5.27 14.05
C ASN A 71 9.16 5.49 13.67
N CYS A 72 8.92 5.83 12.41
CA CYS A 72 7.60 6.01 11.86
C CYS A 72 7.57 5.56 10.40
N ALA A 73 6.48 4.93 9.99
CA ALA A 73 6.21 4.69 8.58
C ALA A 73 4.70 4.74 8.33
N THR A 74 4.29 5.40 7.24
CA THR A 74 2.90 5.50 6.79
C THR A 74 2.85 5.56 5.26
N ILE A 75 1.69 5.23 4.67
CA ILE A 75 1.41 5.53 3.27
C ILE A 75 0.48 6.73 3.23
N THR A 76 0.84 7.75 2.46
CA THR A 76 -0.06 8.85 2.12
C THR A 76 -0.80 8.49 0.84
N LEU A 77 -2.12 8.55 0.90
CA LEU A 77 -3.04 8.37 -0.22
C LEU A 77 -3.85 9.65 -0.43
N ARG A 78 -4.20 9.96 -1.68
CA ARG A 78 -5.05 11.10 -2.01
C ARG A 78 -6.47 10.62 -2.31
N GLY A 79 -7.45 11.11 -1.55
CA GLY A 79 -8.85 10.74 -1.72
C GLY A 79 -9.39 11.21 -3.07
N GLU A 80 -10.09 10.31 -3.78
CA GLU A 80 -10.80 10.63 -5.02
C GLU A 80 -12.23 11.08 -4.71
N GLU A 81 -12.93 10.35 -3.85
CA GLU A 81 -14.28 10.67 -3.41
C GLU A 81 -14.33 10.94 -1.90
N THR A 82 -15.33 11.73 -1.49
CA THR A 82 -15.58 11.95 -0.06
C THR A 82 -16.48 10.84 0.46
N ASP A 83 -15.96 10.04 1.41
CA ASP A 83 -16.71 9.00 2.08
C ASP A 83 -16.20 8.73 3.50
N SER A 84 -17.13 8.57 4.43
CA SER A 84 -16.88 8.23 5.83
C SER A 84 -17.82 7.12 6.34
N THR A 85 -18.48 6.40 5.44
CA THR A 85 -19.40 5.32 5.78
C THR A 85 -18.68 4.27 6.62
N SER A 86 -19.28 3.87 7.75
CA SER A 86 -18.72 2.84 8.62
C SER A 86 -18.86 1.45 8.01
N GLY A 87 -17.97 0.54 8.42
CA GLY A 87 -17.97 -0.85 7.96
C GLY A 87 -16.81 -1.20 7.04
N LEU A 88 -15.90 -0.25 6.75
CA LEU A 88 -14.64 -0.58 6.08
C LEU A 88 -13.69 -1.27 7.07
N ALA A 89 -13.16 -2.41 6.67
CA ALA A 89 -12.12 -3.13 7.39
C ALA A 89 -11.02 -3.54 6.40
N ALA A 90 -9.80 -3.11 6.66
CA ALA A 90 -8.64 -3.45 5.86
C ALA A 90 -7.46 -3.87 6.74
N THR A 91 -6.59 -4.70 6.19
CA THR A 91 -5.30 -5.07 6.77
C THR A 91 -4.18 -4.64 5.84
N ILE A 92 -3.17 -3.99 6.39
CA ILE A 92 -1.98 -3.61 5.64
C ILE A 92 -0.87 -4.59 6.00
N TRP A 93 -0.18 -5.10 4.98
CA TRP A 93 0.97 -5.98 5.09
C TRP A 93 2.00 -5.69 4.00
N GLY A 94 3.19 -6.22 4.14
CA GLY A 94 4.25 -6.10 3.15
C GLY A 94 4.57 -7.43 2.50
N VAL A 95 5.13 -7.40 1.31
CA VAL A 95 5.61 -8.63 0.65
C VAL A 95 6.93 -9.05 1.27
N ASP A 96 6.97 -10.29 1.82
CA ASP A 96 8.16 -10.89 2.43
C ASP A 96 9.13 -11.41 1.35
N ALA A 97 9.64 -10.50 0.54
CA ALA A 97 10.59 -10.80 -0.53
C ALA A 97 11.60 -9.65 -0.72
N ASP A 98 12.78 -9.98 -1.26
CA ASP A 98 13.82 -9.01 -1.59
C ASP A 98 13.60 -8.48 -3.01
N ASN A 99 13.47 -7.15 -3.14
CA ASN A 99 13.30 -6.47 -4.43
C ASN A 99 12.18 -7.06 -5.32
N PRO A 100 10.94 -7.22 -4.80
CA PRO A 100 9.87 -7.89 -5.52
C PRO A 100 9.49 -7.15 -6.80
N SER A 101 9.19 -7.89 -7.87
CA SER A 101 8.50 -7.37 -9.05
C SER A 101 7.01 -7.20 -8.75
N PHE A 102 6.35 -6.26 -9.43
CA PHE A 102 4.88 -6.15 -9.37
C PHE A 102 4.25 -7.45 -9.92
N PRO A 103 3.19 -8.00 -9.30
CA PRO A 103 2.55 -9.22 -9.79
C PRO A 103 2.03 -9.02 -11.22
N ALA A 104 2.13 -10.07 -12.04
CA ALA A 104 1.76 -10.03 -13.46
C ALA A 104 0.24 -10.15 -13.69
N ASP A 105 -0.45 -10.79 -12.77
CA ASP A 105 -1.89 -11.08 -12.82
C ASP A 105 -2.46 -11.30 -11.40
N TYR A 106 -3.76 -11.59 -11.34
CA TYR A 106 -4.46 -11.83 -10.09
C TYR A 106 -3.89 -13.01 -9.30
N ASP A 107 -3.62 -14.13 -9.96
CA ASP A 107 -3.12 -15.35 -9.30
C ASP A 107 -1.73 -15.10 -8.70
N ALA A 108 -0.89 -14.34 -9.39
CA ALA A 108 0.41 -13.91 -8.87
C ALA A 108 0.28 -12.93 -7.69
N ALA A 109 -0.75 -12.09 -7.67
CA ALA A 109 -1.04 -11.20 -6.55
C ALA A 109 -1.48 -11.97 -5.30
N GLU A 110 -2.36 -12.95 -5.46
CA GLU A 110 -2.81 -13.83 -4.37
C GLU A 110 -1.70 -14.76 -3.83
N ALA A 111 -0.70 -15.06 -4.64
CA ALA A 111 0.44 -15.89 -4.25
C ALA A 111 1.56 -15.12 -3.52
N LEU A 112 1.41 -13.81 -3.31
CA LEU A 112 2.40 -13.01 -2.59
C LEU A 112 2.55 -13.50 -1.15
N THR A 113 3.79 -13.64 -0.68
CA THR A 113 4.07 -14.00 0.71
C THR A 113 3.99 -12.77 1.61
N HIS A 114 3.24 -12.89 2.71
CA HIS A 114 3.00 -11.79 3.63
C HIS A 114 4.10 -11.68 4.69
N THR A 115 4.42 -10.44 5.11
CA THR A 115 5.10 -10.22 6.38
C THR A 115 4.26 -10.75 7.55
N THR A 116 4.91 -11.13 8.64
CA THR A 116 4.22 -11.48 9.90
C THR A 116 3.59 -10.24 10.54
N ALA A 117 4.29 -9.11 10.45
CA ALA A 117 3.78 -7.83 10.91
C ALA A 117 2.65 -7.34 9.99
N THR A 118 1.57 -6.87 10.59
CA THR A 118 0.41 -6.28 9.90
C THR A 118 -0.08 -5.05 10.65
N ALA A 119 -0.90 -4.22 9.99
CA ALA A 119 -1.58 -3.08 10.59
C ALA A 119 -3.06 -3.05 10.16
N SER A 120 -3.96 -2.93 11.12
CA SER A 120 -5.40 -2.80 10.83
C SER A 120 -5.74 -1.35 10.46
N TRP A 121 -6.57 -1.18 9.45
CA TRP A 121 -7.09 0.13 9.03
C TRP A 121 -8.61 0.07 8.90
N SER A 122 -9.31 0.68 9.86
CA SER A 122 -10.77 0.61 9.92
C SER A 122 -11.39 2.00 9.76
N ASN A 123 -12.43 2.08 8.95
CA ASN A 123 -13.29 3.25 8.79
C ASN A 123 -12.56 4.59 8.59
N PRO A 124 -11.55 4.70 7.71
CA PRO A 124 -10.95 6.00 7.44
C PRO A 124 -12.01 6.95 6.84
N ALA A 125 -12.05 8.18 7.35
CA ALA A 125 -12.80 9.24 6.70
C ALA A 125 -11.94 9.82 5.58
N VAL A 126 -12.41 9.71 4.34
CA VAL A 126 -11.73 10.22 3.14
C VAL A 126 -12.46 11.46 2.66
N THR A 127 -11.71 12.48 2.27
CA THR A 127 -12.22 13.70 1.64
C THR A 127 -11.60 13.82 0.25
N ALA A 128 -12.45 14.04 -0.75
CA ALA A 128 -12.00 14.21 -2.14
C ALA A 128 -10.94 15.31 -2.24
N GLY A 129 -9.85 15.03 -2.93
CA GLY A 129 -8.73 15.94 -3.14
C GLY A 129 -7.86 16.19 -1.91
N SER A 130 -8.11 15.54 -0.77
CA SER A 130 -7.29 15.65 0.45
C SER A 130 -6.39 14.41 0.64
N ASN A 131 -5.24 14.61 1.26
CA ASN A 131 -4.37 13.51 1.62
C ASN A 131 -4.81 12.88 2.95
N ILE A 132 -4.67 11.57 3.04
CA ILE A 132 -4.87 10.78 4.25
C ILE A 132 -3.68 9.84 4.44
N ASN A 133 -3.26 9.65 5.68
CA ASN A 133 -2.23 8.68 6.02
C ASN A 133 -2.86 7.39 6.55
N THR A 134 -2.25 6.27 6.22
CA THR A 134 -2.55 5.00 6.87
C THR A 134 -2.18 5.05 8.36
N PRO A 135 -2.63 4.10 9.18
CA PRO A 135 -1.99 3.80 10.46
C PRO A 135 -0.49 3.53 10.29
N SER A 136 0.24 3.55 11.41
CA SER A 136 1.68 3.23 11.38
C SER A 136 1.91 1.81 10.85
N ILE A 137 2.83 1.70 9.90
CA ILE A 137 3.32 0.45 9.29
C ILE A 137 4.81 0.24 9.58
N SER A 138 5.35 0.89 10.62
CA SER A 138 6.78 0.83 10.95
C SER A 138 7.28 -0.59 11.19
N THR A 139 6.49 -1.45 11.83
CA THR A 139 6.83 -2.86 12.06
C THR A 139 6.89 -3.67 10.76
N ILE A 140 6.01 -3.37 9.80
CA ILE A 140 5.99 -3.99 8.48
C ILE A 140 7.24 -3.61 7.69
N VAL A 141 7.53 -2.30 7.60
CA VAL A 141 8.73 -1.80 6.94
C VAL A 141 10.00 -2.35 7.61
N LYS A 142 10.02 -2.39 8.95
CA LYS A 142 11.15 -2.94 9.72
C LYS A 142 11.39 -4.41 9.39
N GLU A 143 10.36 -5.24 9.31
CA GLU A 143 10.48 -6.66 8.96
C GLU A 143 11.10 -6.84 7.58
N ILE A 144 10.69 -6.04 6.58
CA ILE A 144 11.25 -6.10 5.22
C ILE A 144 12.71 -5.67 5.21
N VAL A 145 13.09 -4.56 5.86
CA VAL A 145 14.47 -4.06 5.82
C VAL A 145 15.43 -4.88 6.69
N ASP A 146 14.92 -5.72 7.58
CA ASP A 146 15.72 -6.67 8.37
C ASP A 146 16.09 -7.94 7.61
N ARG A 147 15.47 -8.21 6.47
CA ARG A 147 15.76 -9.39 5.66
C ARG A 147 17.23 -9.42 5.26
N ALA A 148 17.82 -10.60 5.27
CA ALA A 148 19.26 -10.79 4.95
C ALA A 148 19.59 -10.39 3.49
N GLY A 149 18.62 -10.46 2.57
CA GLY A 149 18.77 -10.06 1.15
C GLY A 149 18.36 -8.63 0.87
N TRP A 150 17.86 -7.87 1.84
CA TRP A 150 17.50 -6.46 1.63
C TRP A 150 18.74 -5.61 1.41
N ALA A 151 18.68 -4.72 0.42
CA ALA A 151 19.70 -3.71 0.20
C ALA A 151 19.03 -2.35 -0.11
N SER A 152 19.63 -1.28 0.38
CA SER A 152 19.20 0.10 0.07
C SER A 152 19.12 0.32 -1.44
N GLY A 153 18.01 0.87 -1.91
CA GLY A 153 17.72 1.09 -3.34
C GLY A 153 16.85 0.01 -3.97
N GLN A 154 16.54 -1.05 -3.27
CA GLN A 154 15.61 -2.08 -3.73
C GLN A 154 14.15 -1.60 -3.70
N ALA A 155 13.27 -2.37 -4.34
CA ALA A 155 11.83 -2.15 -4.29
C ALA A 155 11.20 -2.85 -3.08
N MET A 156 10.09 -2.28 -2.61
CA MET A 156 9.21 -2.81 -1.57
C MET A 156 7.77 -2.81 -2.07
N ILE A 157 7.03 -3.89 -1.83
CA ILE A 157 5.58 -3.92 -2.09
C ILE A 157 4.84 -3.90 -0.76
N LEU A 158 3.85 -3.01 -0.66
CA LEU A 158 2.90 -2.92 0.43
C LEU A 158 1.49 -3.14 -0.13
N VAL A 159 0.69 -3.91 0.59
CA VAL A 159 -0.69 -4.25 0.20
C VAL A 159 -1.64 -3.73 1.27
N ILE A 160 -2.72 -3.11 0.82
CA ILE A 160 -3.87 -2.77 1.66
C ILE A 160 -4.97 -3.73 1.22
N GLU A 161 -5.19 -4.77 2.02
CA GLU A 161 -6.10 -5.87 1.71
C GLU A 161 -7.47 -5.64 2.36
N ASN A 162 -8.55 -5.88 1.59
CA ASN A 162 -9.89 -5.92 2.18
C ASN A 162 -9.99 -7.09 3.17
N ASN A 163 -10.42 -6.80 4.39
CA ASN A 163 -10.56 -7.77 5.46
C ASN A 163 -11.98 -7.79 6.02
N GLY A 164 -12.93 -8.12 5.13
CA GLY A 164 -14.34 -8.28 5.50
C GLY A 164 -15.09 -6.95 5.66
N SER A 165 -14.85 -5.97 4.80
CA SER A 165 -15.67 -4.76 4.74
C SER A 165 -17.14 -5.10 4.50
N SER A 166 -18.04 -4.32 5.10
CA SER A 166 -19.48 -4.46 4.88
C SER A 166 -19.85 -4.24 3.41
N ALA A 167 -20.86 -4.95 2.94
CA ALA A 167 -21.34 -4.86 1.57
C ALA A 167 -21.65 -3.40 1.16
N GLY A 168 -21.11 -2.96 0.04
CA GLY A 168 -21.24 -1.59 -0.48
C GLY A 168 -20.35 -0.56 0.21
N VAL A 169 -19.46 -0.95 1.11
CA VAL A 169 -18.54 -0.03 1.81
C VAL A 169 -17.14 -0.14 1.24
N TYR A 170 -16.66 0.94 0.64
CA TYR A 170 -15.33 1.03 0.05
C TYR A 170 -14.76 2.46 0.20
N ARG A 171 -13.50 2.64 -0.17
CA ARG A 171 -12.86 3.96 -0.35
C ARG A 171 -12.13 3.99 -1.67
N SER A 172 -12.10 5.17 -2.28
CA SER A 172 -11.41 5.43 -3.55
C SER A 172 -10.27 6.43 -3.35
N PHE A 173 -9.15 6.13 -4.01
CA PHE A 173 -7.96 6.96 -3.99
C PHE A 173 -7.41 7.11 -5.42
N HIS A 174 -6.73 8.21 -5.67
CA HIS A 174 -6.01 8.40 -6.92
C HIS A 174 -4.83 7.44 -7.04
N SER A 175 -4.64 6.86 -8.23
CA SER A 175 -3.45 6.13 -8.63
C SER A 175 -2.41 7.06 -9.28
N TYR A 176 -1.26 6.52 -9.66
CA TYR A 176 -0.29 7.19 -10.52
C TYR A 176 -0.91 7.60 -11.87
N ASP A 177 -1.76 6.75 -12.44
CA ASP A 177 -2.39 6.96 -13.76
C ASP A 177 -3.44 8.06 -13.77
N SER A 178 -4.01 8.40 -12.62
CA SER A 178 -4.84 9.59 -12.46
C SER A 178 -4.03 10.87 -12.66
N ASN A 179 -2.93 10.97 -11.92
CA ASN A 179 -1.95 12.05 -12.00
C ASN A 179 -0.72 11.65 -11.16
N ALA A 180 0.46 11.67 -11.74
CA ALA A 180 1.69 11.30 -11.05
C ALA A 180 1.93 12.08 -9.73
N SER A 181 1.41 13.32 -9.62
CA SER A 181 1.50 14.10 -8.37
C SER A 181 0.51 13.66 -7.28
N TYR A 182 -0.43 12.77 -7.59
CA TYR A 182 -1.42 12.20 -6.66
C TYR A 182 -1.07 10.76 -6.27
N ALA A 183 -0.03 10.21 -6.88
CA ALA A 183 0.43 8.86 -6.62
C ALA A 183 0.66 8.61 -5.11
N PRO A 184 0.41 7.38 -4.62
CA PRO A 184 0.71 7.01 -3.25
C PRO A 184 2.17 7.27 -2.88
N VAL A 185 2.41 7.74 -1.65
CA VAL A 185 3.74 8.05 -1.12
C VAL A 185 3.98 7.27 0.16
N LEU A 186 5.11 6.55 0.20
CA LEU A 186 5.60 5.91 1.42
C LEU A 186 6.45 6.92 2.20
N ASN A 187 6.07 7.23 3.43
CA ASN A 187 6.83 8.10 4.33
C ASN A 187 7.50 7.23 5.37
N VAL A 188 8.82 7.35 5.55
CA VAL A 188 9.58 6.61 6.55
C VAL A 188 10.59 7.53 7.24
N ASP A 189 10.67 7.41 8.57
CA ASP A 189 11.60 8.13 9.44
C ASP A 189 12.35 7.15 10.38
#